data_371359b5fdf0ff8f553a79becb1c9615
#
_entry.id   371359b5fdf0ff8f553a79becb1c9615
#
_cell.length_a   1.000
_cell.length_b   1.000
_cell.length_c   1.000
_cell.angle_alpha   90.00
_cell.angle_beta   90.00
_cell.angle_gamma   90.00
#
_symmetry.space_group_name_H-M   'P 1'
#
loop_
_entity.id
_entity.type
_entity.pdbx_description
1 polymer ?
#
loop_
_entity_poly.entity_id
_entity_poly.type
_entity_poly.pdbx_seq_one_letter_code
_entity_poly.pdbx_strand_id
1 'polypeptide(L)'
;MNKVVKISYLFSKNEWNEYPEFVQGLVREYCARTICDVGGGANPVLSWHFVSENQLDCTLLDISGEELEKAPKGYRKLIQDIEAEENDLKEQFDMVITKMMAEHLKNGELFHKNIFTMLRPGGVAVHYFPTLYALPFLVNKLIPEWLSSLLLDVFRPRDRYQLGKFPAYYSWCYGPTPAMLGILTGIGYEILEYRGYFGNTYYCRIPIIRNLHTAYSRYLSLHPSPYLTSFAQIVLRKPKINSKNIS
;
A
#
# COMPACT_ATOMS: atom_id res chain seq x y z
N MET A 1 0.24 -4.93 -27.91
CA MET A 1 1.60 -4.53 -27.47
C MET A 1 1.70 -4.81 -25.99
N ASN A 2 2.54 -5.76 -25.58
CA ASN A 2 2.82 -5.97 -24.17
C ASN A 2 3.51 -4.70 -23.63
N LYS A 3 2.83 -3.92 -22.81
CA LYS A 3 3.48 -2.82 -22.10
C LYS A 3 4.51 -3.41 -21.15
N VAL A 4 5.76 -2.97 -21.30
CA VAL A 4 6.83 -3.37 -20.39
C VAL A 4 6.50 -2.81 -19.00
N VAL A 5 6.43 -3.69 -18.01
CA VAL A 5 6.24 -3.29 -16.61
C VAL A 5 7.44 -2.44 -16.18
N LYS A 6 7.19 -1.24 -15.67
CA LYS A 6 8.26 -0.40 -15.14
C LYS A 6 8.62 -0.87 -13.73
N ILE A 7 9.72 -1.61 -13.60
CA ILE A 7 10.28 -2.02 -12.31
C ILE A 7 11.43 -1.12 -11.95
N SER A 8 11.46 -0.61 -10.72
CA SER A 8 12.57 0.20 -10.19
C SER A 8 12.89 -0.16 -8.75
N TYR A 9 14.16 0.05 -8.39
CA TYR A 9 14.66 -0.20 -7.05
C TYR A 9 15.34 1.05 -6.52
N LEU A 10 14.95 1.46 -5.32
CA LEU A 10 15.35 2.74 -4.74
C LEU A 10 15.88 2.55 -3.31
N PHE A 11 16.78 3.41 -2.90
CA PHE A 11 17.14 3.51 -1.49
C PHE A 11 16.07 4.31 -0.74
N SER A 12 15.50 3.69 0.31
CA SER A 12 14.48 4.31 1.16
C SER A 12 15.05 5.54 1.87
N LYS A 13 14.43 6.69 1.68
CA LYS A 13 14.77 7.96 2.33
C LYS A 13 13.57 8.64 2.94
N ASN A 14 12.56 8.92 2.12
CA ASN A 14 11.42 9.75 2.50
C ASN A 14 10.10 9.34 1.82
N GLU A 15 10.06 8.18 1.18
CA GLU A 15 8.91 7.71 0.39
C GLU A 15 7.59 7.69 1.17
N TRP A 16 7.66 7.47 2.50
CA TRP A 16 6.49 7.57 3.38
C TRP A 16 5.82 8.95 3.30
N ASN A 17 6.64 10.02 3.34
CA ASN A 17 6.14 11.40 3.32
C ASN A 17 5.83 11.86 1.89
N GLU A 18 6.52 11.30 0.89
CA GLU A 18 6.36 11.63 -0.53
C GLU A 18 5.18 10.88 -1.18
N TYR A 19 4.67 9.82 -0.53
CA TYR A 19 3.58 9.02 -1.07
C TYR A 19 2.30 9.82 -1.36
N PRO A 20 1.84 10.74 -0.50
CA PRO A 20 0.69 11.58 -0.82
C PRO A 20 0.88 12.43 -2.09
N GLU A 21 2.04 13.04 -2.28
CA GLU A 21 2.36 13.82 -3.49
C GLU A 21 2.41 12.95 -4.73
N PHE A 22 2.98 11.75 -4.62
CA PHE A 22 2.97 10.77 -5.69
C PHE A 22 1.55 10.39 -6.10
N VAL A 23 0.65 10.11 -5.14
CA VAL A 23 -0.76 9.81 -5.41
C VAL A 23 -1.48 11.00 -6.03
N GLN A 24 -1.23 12.23 -5.55
CA GLN A 24 -1.77 13.45 -6.18
C GLN A 24 -1.34 13.60 -7.65
N GLY A 25 -0.10 13.25 -7.96
CA GLY A 25 0.41 13.19 -9.35
C GLY A 25 -0.41 12.22 -10.21
N LEU A 26 -0.67 11.01 -9.70
CA LEU A 26 -1.47 10.00 -10.40
C LEU A 26 -2.95 10.42 -10.53
N VAL A 27 -3.54 11.08 -9.52
CA VAL A 27 -4.90 11.63 -9.62
C VAL A 27 -5.03 12.57 -10.82
N ARG A 28 -4.04 13.43 -11.03
CA ARG A 28 -4.00 14.36 -12.18
C ARG A 28 -3.72 13.61 -13.49
N GLU A 29 -2.76 12.69 -13.50
CA GLU A 29 -2.36 11.91 -14.70
C GLU A 29 -3.52 11.07 -15.25
N TYR A 30 -4.26 10.39 -14.35
CA TYR A 30 -5.39 9.53 -14.73
C TYR A 30 -6.73 10.26 -14.73
N CYS A 31 -6.76 11.55 -14.43
CA CYS A 31 -7.98 12.37 -14.32
C CYS A 31 -9.02 11.72 -13.37
N ALA A 32 -8.55 11.08 -12.29
CA ALA A 32 -9.42 10.39 -11.34
C ALA A 32 -10.32 11.41 -10.61
N ARG A 33 -11.61 11.09 -10.49
CA ARG A 33 -12.61 11.93 -9.83
C ARG A 33 -13.21 11.23 -8.61
N THR A 34 -13.44 9.93 -8.71
CA THR A 34 -13.98 9.11 -7.63
C THR A 34 -12.86 8.25 -7.06
N ILE A 35 -12.52 8.47 -5.79
CA ILE A 35 -11.36 7.86 -5.12
C ILE A 35 -11.82 7.12 -3.87
N CYS A 36 -11.28 5.92 -3.64
CA CYS A 36 -11.43 5.21 -2.37
C CYS A 36 -10.07 5.07 -1.69
N ASP A 37 -9.95 5.57 -0.47
CA ASP A 37 -8.80 5.38 0.42
C ASP A 37 -9.13 4.26 1.40
N VAL A 38 -8.57 3.06 1.15
CA VAL A 38 -8.86 1.86 1.93
C VAL A 38 -7.86 1.74 3.08
N GLY A 39 -8.38 1.66 4.31
CA GLY A 39 -7.59 1.75 5.53
C GLY A 39 -7.15 3.18 5.84
N GLY A 40 -7.80 4.19 5.21
CA GLY A 40 -7.49 5.60 5.41
C GLY A 40 -7.82 6.12 6.83
N GLY A 41 -8.81 5.50 7.50
CA GLY A 41 -9.13 5.75 8.91
C GLY A 41 -8.95 7.20 9.34
N ALA A 42 -8.22 7.39 10.42
CA ALA A 42 -7.91 8.72 10.97
C ALA A 42 -6.93 9.56 10.12
N ASN A 43 -6.17 8.91 9.21
CA ASN A 43 -5.04 9.52 8.49
C ASN A 43 -5.15 9.32 6.97
N PRO A 44 -6.10 9.97 6.29
CA PRO A 44 -6.27 9.86 4.85
C PRO A 44 -5.00 10.20 4.08
N VAL A 45 -4.74 9.50 2.99
CA VAL A 45 -3.57 9.74 2.10
C VAL A 45 -3.68 11.10 1.43
N LEU A 46 -4.84 11.43 0.90
CA LEU A 46 -5.11 12.74 0.30
C LEU A 46 -5.69 13.68 1.37
N SER A 47 -5.10 14.85 1.56
CA SER A 47 -5.63 15.84 2.49
C SER A 47 -7.00 16.39 2.02
N TRP A 48 -7.86 16.78 2.97
CA TRP A 48 -9.14 17.39 2.63
C TRP A 48 -8.98 18.66 1.77
N HIS A 49 -7.93 19.43 1.99
CA HIS A 49 -7.61 20.59 1.18
C HIS A 49 -7.45 20.19 -0.30
N PHE A 50 -6.62 19.18 -0.60
CA PHE A 50 -6.44 18.70 -1.96
C PHE A 50 -7.74 18.14 -2.57
N VAL A 51 -8.51 17.38 -1.79
CA VAL A 51 -9.79 16.79 -2.22
C VAL A 51 -10.79 17.88 -2.58
N SER A 52 -10.95 18.90 -1.74
CA SER A 52 -11.91 19.98 -1.95
C SER A 52 -11.52 20.90 -3.10
N GLU A 53 -10.25 21.30 -3.21
CA GLU A 53 -9.76 22.14 -4.31
C GLU A 53 -9.93 21.48 -5.68
N ASN A 54 -9.73 20.16 -5.76
CA ASN A 54 -9.85 19.43 -7.02
C ASN A 54 -11.26 18.84 -7.24
N GLN A 55 -12.22 19.13 -6.36
CA GLN A 55 -13.62 18.67 -6.44
C GLN A 55 -13.71 17.14 -6.59
N LEU A 56 -12.95 16.42 -5.80
CA LEU A 56 -12.91 14.96 -5.82
C LEU A 56 -13.99 14.37 -4.91
N ASP A 57 -14.61 13.27 -5.35
CA ASP A 57 -15.43 12.42 -4.49
C ASP A 57 -14.51 11.37 -3.85
N CYS A 58 -14.15 11.61 -2.59
CA CYS A 58 -13.21 10.78 -1.84
C CYS A 58 -13.93 10.04 -0.72
N THR A 59 -13.93 8.70 -0.81
CA THR A 59 -14.48 7.80 0.19
C THR A 59 -13.34 7.22 1.02
N LEU A 60 -13.45 7.31 2.34
CA LEU A 60 -12.60 6.58 3.28
C LEU A 60 -13.31 5.27 3.64
N LEU A 61 -12.69 4.15 3.33
CA LEU A 61 -13.17 2.83 3.69
C LEU A 61 -12.27 2.25 4.77
N ASP A 62 -12.86 1.86 5.89
CA ASP A 62 -12.14 1.23 6.99
C ASP A 62 -13.05 0.21 7.70
N ILE A 63 -12.47 -0.83 8.29
CA ILE A 63 -13.20 -1.79 9.11
C ILE A 63 -13.58 -1.18 10.46
N SER A 64 -12.85 -0.17 10.93
CA SER A 64 -13.05 0.51 12.20
C SER A 64 -13.83 1.81 12.04
N GLY A 65 -15.06 1.83 12.52
CA GLY A 65 -15.85 3.06 12.62
C GLY A 65 -15.19 4.11 13.52
N GLU A 66 -14.49 3.69 14.59
CA GLU A 66 -13.78 4.59 15.50
C GLU A 66 -12.62 5.31 14.79
N GLU A 67 -11.89 4.63 13.91
CA GLU A 67 -10.82 5.26 13.13
C GLU A 67 -11.39 6.24 12.09
N LEU A 68 -12.50 5.89 11.46
CA LEU A 68 -13.20 6.79 10.54
C LEU A 68 -13.73 8.05 11.24
N GLU A 69 -14.20 7.96 12.48
CA GLU A 69 -14.68 9.13 13.22
C GLU A 69 -13.56 10.15 13.51
N LYS A 70 -12.31 9.71 13.63
CA LYS A 70 -11.15 10.58 13.83
C LYS A 70 -10.75 11.34 12.54
N ALA A 71 -11.18 10.87 11.38
CA ALA A 71 -10.88 11.53 10.10
C ALA A 71 -11.52 12.92 10.03
N PRO A 72 -10.89 13.89 9.34
CA PRO A 72 -11.46 15.21 9.10
C PRO A 72 -12.88 15.12 8.51
N LYS A 73 -13.69 16.16 8.74
CA LYS A 73 -15.00 16.28 8.10
C LYS A 73 -14.83 16.52 6.59
N GLY A 74 -15.82 16.06 5.82
CA GLY A 74 -15.87 16.29 4.37
C GLY A 74 -15.74 15.02 3.53
N TYR A 75 -15.00 14.02 3.97
CA TYR A 75 -14.94 12.73 3.28
C TYR A 75 -16.24 11.94 3.45
N ARG A 76 -16.59 11.17 2.43
CA ARG A 76 -17.55 10.09 2.58
C ARG A 76 -16.90 8.97 3.40
N LYS A 77 -17.58 8.45 4.42
CA LYS A 77 -17.06 7.40 5.30
C LYS A 77 -17.85 6.12 5.09
N LEU A 78 -17.17 5.00 4.95
CA LEU A 78 -17.78 3.70 4.73
C LEU A 78 -17.13 2.66 5.64
N ILE A 79 -17.91 2.06 6.53
CA ILE A 79 -17.45 0.96 7.38
C ILE A 79 -17.66 -0.33 6.59
N GLN A 80 -16.55 -0.96 6.17
CA GLN A 80 -16.59 -2.21 5.43
C GLN A 80 -15.27 -2.96 5.56
N ASP A 81 -15.34 -4.28 5.67
CA ASP A 81 -14.18 -5.15 5.55
C ASP A 81 -13.81 -5.34 4.09
N ILE A 82 -12.60 -4.95 3.70
CA ILE A 82 -12.10 -5.12 2.34
C ILE A 82 -11.84 -6.59 1.98
N GLU A 83 -11.76 -7.47 2.97
CA GLU A 83 -11.65 -8.93 2.81
C GLU A 83 -13.03 -9.63 2.83
N ALA A 84 -14.15 -8.90 2.81
CA ALA A 84 -15.47 -9.50 2.70
C ALA A 84 -15.65 -10.22 1.35
N GLU A 85 -16.31 -11.39 1.37
CA GLU A 85 -16.62 -12.15 0.15
C GLU A 85 -17.60 -11.41 -0.76
N GLU A 86 -18.54 -10.67 -0.18
CA GLU A 86 -19.49 -9.82 -0.90
C GLU A 86 -19.00 -8.36 -0.88
N ASN A 87 -18.88 -7.77 -2.06
CA ASN A 87 -18.45 -6.40 -2.25
C ASN A 87 -19.38 -5.66 -3.21
N ASP A 88 -20.26 -4.83 -2.65
CA ASP A 88 -21.26 -4.05 -3.40
C ASP A 88 -20.68 -2.81 -4.12
N LEU A 89 -19.36 -2.59 -4.02
CA LEU A 89 -18.68 -1.40 -4.57
C LEU A 89 -18.20 -1.59 -6.02
N LYS A 90 -18.86 -2.47 -6.78
CA LYS A 90 -18.45 -2.80 -8.15
C LYS A 90 -18.39 -1.56 -9.04
N GLU A 91 -17.21 -1.36 -9.67
CA GLU A 91 -16.95 -0.32 -10.68
C GLU A 91 -17.35 1.12 -10.27
N GLN A 92 -17.15 1.46 -9.00
CA GLN A 92 -17.50 2.77 -8.46
C GLN A 92 -16.35 3.78 -8.51
N PHE A 93 -15.10 3.32 -8.54
CA PHE A 93 -13.93 4.19 -8.35
C PHE A 93 -13.02 4.26 -9.58
N ASP A 94 -12.55 5.48 -9.86
CA ASP A 94 -11.50 5.71 -10.85
C ASP A 94 -10.12 5.36 -10.25
N MET A 95 -9.98 5.52 -8.91
CA MET A 95 -8.75 5.20 -8.20
C MET A 95 -9.05 4.60 -6.83
N VAL A 96 -8.27 3.56 -6.46
CA VAL A 96 -8.25 3.01 -5.10
C VAL A 96 -6.84 3.11 -4.56
N ILE A 97 -6.68 3.67 -3.37
CA ILE A 97 -5.38 3.89 -2.74
C ILE A 97 -5.30 3.18 -1.39
N THR A 98 -4.11 2.71 -1.02
CA THR A 98 -3.82 2.18 0.32
C THR A 98 -2.43 2.61 0.77
N LYS A 99 -2.26 2.85 2.06
CA LYS A 99 -0.98 3.16 2.68
C LYS A 99 -0.79 2.39 3.97
N MET A 100 0.17 1.47 4.01
CA MET A 100 0.52 0.69 5.20
C MET A 100 -0.69 -0.02 5.83
N MET A 101 -1.50 -0.65 5.01
CA MET A 101 -2.70 -1.39 5.41
C MET A 101 -2.63 -2.85 4.96
N ALA A 102 -2.07 -3.11 3.76
CA ALA A 102 -2.06 -4.44 3.15
C ALA A 102 -1.37 -5.52 4.01
N GLU A 103 -0.39 -5.14 4.83
CA GLU A 103 0.30 -6.04 5.75
C GLU A 103 -0.59 -6.60 6.86
N HIS A 104 -1.70 -5.93 7.16
CA HIS A 104 -2.66 -6.34 8.18
C HIS A 104 -3.73 -7.31 7.68
N LEU A 105 -3.75 -7.58 6.38
CA LEU A 105 -4.72 -8.47 5.76
C LEU A 105 -4.29 -9.93 5.83
N LYS A 106 -5.26 -10.81 6.06
CA LYS A 106 -5.07 -12.27 6.11
C LYS A 106 -5.08 -12.87 4.72
N ASN A 107 -5.89 -12.33 3.83
CA ASN A 107 -6.12 -12.85 2.48
C ASN A 107 -5.81 -11.80 1.40
N GLY A 108 -4.53 -11.70 1.01
CA GLY A 108 -4.09 -10.78 -0.04
C GLY A 108 -4.75 -11.04 -1.41
N GLU A 109 -5.17 -12.29 -1.69
CA GLU A 109 -5.87 -12.61 -2.93
C GLU A 109 -7.25 -11.95 -2.97
N LEU A 110 -8.03 -12.13 -1.92
CA LEU A 110 -9.37 -11.57 -1.82
C LEU A 110 -9.33 -10.04 -1.82
N PHE A 111 -8.37 -9.46 -1.10
CA PHE A 111 -8.11 -8.03 -1.12
C PHE A 111 -7.90 -7.50 -2.55
N HIS A 112 -6.97 -8.08 -3.30
CA HIS A 112 -6.69 -7.60 -4.65
C HIS A 112 -7.85 -7.86 -5.62
N LYS A 113 -8.60 -8.96 -5.47
CA LYS A 113 -9.82 -9.21 -6.24
C LYS A 113 -10.92 -8.18 -5.95
N ASN A 114 -11.11 -7.82 -4.68
CA ASN A 114 -12.09 -6.81 -4.29
C ASN A 114 -11.71 -5.43 -4.82
N ILE A 115 -10.43 -5.03 -4.69
CA ILE A 115 -9.95 -3.78 -5.30
C ILE A 115 -10.17 -3.77 -6.82
N PHE A 116 -9.87 -4.88 -7.51
CA PHE A 116 -10.11 -5.01 -8.95
C PHE A 116 -11.60 -4.83 -9.30
N THR A 117 -12.48 -5.39 -8.50
CA THR A 117 -13.93 -5.26 -8.68
C THR A 117 -14.40 -3.83 -8.47
N MET A 118 -13.87 -3.13 -7.46
CA MET A 118 -14.20 -1.73 -7.14
C MET A 118 -13.80 -0.75 -8.23
N LEU A 119 -12.73 -1.05 -8.95
CA LEU A 119 -12.22 -0.18 -10.03
C LEU A 119 -13.14 -0.21 -11.26
N ARG A 120 -13.39 0.95 -11.84
CA ARG A 120 -13.93 1.08 -13.19
C ARG A 120 -12.96 0.55 -14.23
N PRO A 121 -13.42 0.12 -15.41
CA PRO A 121 -12.54 -0.18 -16.53
C PRO A 121 -11.62 1.01 -16.86
N GLY A 122 -10.31 0.80 -16.82
CA GLY A 122 -9.29 1.84 -16.96
C GLY A 122 -8.86 2.50 -15.65
N GLY A 123 -9.55 2.23 -14.54
CA GLY A 123 -9.21 2.74 -13.21
C GLY A 123 -7.92 2.13 -12.66
N VAL A 124 -7.31 2.80 -11.69
CA VAL A 124 -6.00 2.43 -11.13
C VAL A 124 -6.04 2.18 -9.63
N ALA A 125 -5.28 1.18 -9.17
CA ALA A 125 -5.00 0.96 -7.76
C ALA A 125 -3.56 1.34 -7.45
N VAL A 126 -3.36 2.00 -6.31
CA VAL A 126 -2.04 2.45 -5.85
C VAL A 126 -1.83 1.98 -4.41
N HIS A 127 -0.83 1.14 -4.21
CA HIS A 127 -0.56 0.56 -2.89
C HIS A 127 0.86 0.89 -2.45
N TYR A 128 1.03 1.22 -1.15
CA TYR A 128 2.32 1.33 -0.48
C TYR A 128 2.29 0.52 0.81
N PHE A 129 3.20 -0.44 0.93
CA PHE A 129 3.22 -1.41 2.03
C PHE A 129 4.64 -1.91 2.35
N PRO A 130 4.89 -2.39 3.59
CA PRO A 130 6.13 -3.07 3.96
C PRO A 130 6.15 -4.48 3.38
N THR A 131 7.33 -4.94 2.98
CA THR A 131 7.50 -6.28 2.39
C THR A 131 7.97 -7.29 3.43
N LEU A 132 7.47 -8.53 3.33
CA LEU A 132 7.71 -9.58 4.33
C LEU A 132 9.19 -9.87 4.58
N TYR A 133 10.03 -9.85 3.54
CA TYR A 133 11.43 -10.26 3.66
C TYR A 133 12.38 -9.19 4.16
N ALA A 134 11.90 -7.99 4.47
CA ALA A 134 12.70 -7.06 5.25
C ALA A 134 12.96 -7.63 6.65
N LEU A 135 14.22 -7.65 7.06
CA LEU A 135 14.65 -8.29 8.31
C LEU A 135 13.78 -7.91 9.54
N PRO A 136 13.42 -6.62 9.77
CA PRO A 136 12.57 -6.28 10.91
C PRO A 136 11.19 -6.92 10.86
N PHE A 137 10.61 -7.03 9.66
CA PHE A 137 9.26 -7.57 9.48
C PHE A 137 9.24 -9.09 9.53
N LEU A 138 10.29 -9.74 8.99
CA LEU A 138 10.48 -11.17 9.11
C LEU A 138 10.64 -11.58 10.59
N VAL A 139 11.47 -10.85 11.34
CA VAL A 139 11.62 -11.06 12.79
C VAL A 139 10.29 -10.85 13.50
N ASN A 140 9.57 -9.76 13.21
CA ASN A 140 8.26 -9.47 13.80
C ASN A 140 7.22 -10.59 13.55
N LYS A 141 7.29 -11.24 12.38
CA LYS A 141 6.40 -12.36 12.05
C LYS A 141 6.76 -13.66 12.78
N LEU A 142 8.05 -13.89 13.04
CA LEU A 142 8.56 -15.14 13.61
C LEU A 142 8.53 -15.16 15.14
N ILE A 143 8.52 -14.00 15.80
CA ILE A 143 8.53 -13.92 17.27
C ILE A 143 7.11 -13.76 17.82
N PRO A 144 6.84 -14.27 19.05
CA PRO A 144 5.57 -14.04 19.74
C PRO A 144 5.25 -12.55 19.91
N GLU A 145 3.98 -12.21 19.89
CA GLU A 145 3.52 -10.82 19.92
C GLU A 145 4.02 -10.02 21.13
N TRP A 146 4.08 -10.64 22.31
CA TRP A 146 4.58 -10.01 23.52
C TRP A 146 6.06 -9.60 23.41
N LEU A 147 6.90 -10.44 22.76
CA LEU A 147 8.32 -10.15 22.53
C LEU A 147 8.50 -9.11 21.44
N SER A 148 7.70 -9.18 20.38
CA SER A 148 7.65 -8.16 19.33
C SER A 148 7.30 -6.79 19.89
N SER A 149 6.34 -6.72 20.81
CA SER A 149 5.93 -5.46 21.47
C SER A 149 7.06 -4.89 22.31
N LEU A 150 7.75 -5.73 23.08
CA LEU A 150 8.89 -5.32 23.89
C LEU A 150 10.04 -4.77 23.05
N LEU A 151 10.36 -5.45 21.95
CA LEU A 151 11.42 -5.00 21.03
C LEU A 151 11.04 -3.68 20.34
N LEU A 152 9.79 -3.52 19.92
CA LEU A 152 9.31 -2.28 19.32
C LEU A 152 9.37 -1.11 20.32
N ASP A 153 9.04 -1.34 21.58
CA ASP A 153 9.14 -0.30 22.63
C ASP A 153 10.58 0.15 22.86
N VAL A 154 11.54 -0.76 22.73
CA VAL A 154 13.00 -0.46 22.84
C VAL A 154 13.52 0.25 21.60
N PHE A 155 13.18 -0.24 20.40
CA PHE A 155 13.72 0.29 19.15
C PHE A 155 12.97 1.51 18.63
N ARG A 156 11.68 1.59 18.86
CA ARG A 156 10.81 2.71 18.45
C ARG A 156 9.62 2.83 19.40
N PRO A 157 9.76 3.50 20.57
CA PRO A 157 8.63 3.75 21.45
C PRO A 157 7.52 4.44 20.68
N ARG A 158 6.39 3.79 20.61
CA ARG A 158 5.16 4.36 20.05
C ARG A 158 4.39 5.02 21.16
N ASP A 159 3.70 6.10 20.81
CA ASP A 159 2.66 6.61 21.69
C ASP A 159 1.49 5.62 21.67
N ARG A 160 1.45 4.76 22.70
CA ARG A 160 0.49 3.64 22.80
C ARG A 160 -0.97 4.11 22.81
N TYR A 161 -1.19 5.39 23.09
CA TYR A 161 -2.53 5.97 23.18
C TYR A 161 -3.06 6.50 21.84
N GLN A 162 -2.19 6.67 20.84
CA GLN A 162 -2.58 7.25 19.56
C GLN A 162 -2.63 6.26 18.39
N LEU A 163 -1.93 5.12 18.46
CA LEU A 163 -1.84 4.17 17.38
C LEU A 163 -2.10 2.75 17.90
N GLY A 164 -3.29 2.20 17.66
CA GLY A 164 -3.59 0.80 17.88
C GLY A 164 -2.58 -0.10 17.15
N LYS A 165 -2.14 -1.20 17.79
CA LYS A 165 -1.32 -2.21 17.13
C LYS A 165 -2.26 -3.22 16.49
N PHE A 166 -2.29 -3.26 15.17
CA PHE A 166 -2.97 -4.31 14.42
C PHE A 166 -2.01 -5.47 14.16
N PRO A 167 -2.46 -6.73 14.22
CA PRO A 167 -1.68 -7.87 13.79
C PRO A 167 -1.21 -7.72 12.35
N ALA A 168 0.01 -8.17 12.03
CA ALA A 168 0.54 -8.11 10.67
C ALA A 168 0.76 -9.52 10.12
N TYR A 169 0.10 -9.83 9.00
CA TYR A 169 0.10 -11.14 8.35
C TYR A 169 1.00 -11.19 7.12
N TYR A 170 1.26 -10.03 6.49
CA TYR A 170 2.06 -9.86 5.27
C TYR A 170 1.60 -10.75 4.10
N SER A 171 0.30 -11.02 3.99
CA SER A 171 -0.27 -11.79 2.89
C SER A 171 -0.10 -11.01 1.58
N TRP A 172 0.64 -11.58 0.62
CA TRP A 172 1.01 -10.96 -0.66
C TRP A 172 1.80 -9.63 -0.56
N CYS A 173 2.38 -9.33 0.59
CA CYS A 173 3.23 -8.16 0.78
C CYS A 173 4.68 -8.48 0.41
N TYR A 174 4.99 -8.53 -0.88
CA TYR A 174 6.31 -8.82 -1.42
C TYR A 174 6.81 -7.67 -2.30
N GLY A 175 8.10 -7.67 -2.62
CA GLY A 175 8.68 -6.82 -3.65
C GLY A 175 8.27 -7.26 -5.06
N PRO A 176 8.82 -6.64 -6.12
CA PRO A 176 8.47 -6.94 -7.52
C PRO A 176 9.04 -8.28 -7.99
N THR A 177 8.69 -9.37 -7.30
CA THR A 177 9.10 -10.74 -7.65
C THR A 177 8.33 -11.26 -8.86
N PRO A 178 8.89 -12.18 -9.66
CA PRO A 178 8.19 -12.80 -10.77
C PRO A 178 6.87 -13.46 -10.36
N ALA A 179 6.84 -14.09 -9.17
CA ALA A 179 5.63 -14.69 -8.62
C ALA A 179 4.54 -13.64 -8.40
N MET A 180 4.90 -12.50 -7.79
CA MET A 180 3.93 -11.43 -7.51
C MET A 180 3.40 -10.78 -8.79
N LEU A 181 4.28 -10.59 -9.78
CA LEU A 181 3.86 -10.11 -11.11
C LEU A 181 2.86 -11.08 -11.76
N GLY A 182 3.14 -12.40 -11.71
CA GLY A 182 2.24 -13.43 -12.24
C GLY A 182 0.89 -13.48 -11.54
N ILE A 183 0.87 -13.38 -10.22
CA ILE A 183 -0.36 -13.37 -9.40
C ILE A 183 -1.25 -12.17 -9.77
N LEU A 184 -0.70 -10.97 -9.80
CA LEU A 184 -1.47 -9.76 -10.09
C LEU A 184 -1.99 -9.72 -11.53
N THR A 185 -1.18 -10.17 -12.50
CA THR A 185 -1.63 -10.31 -13.89
C THR A 185 -2.68 -11.42 -14.02
N GLY A 186 -2.60 -12.48 -13.20
CA GLY A 186 -3.59 -13.55 -13.14
C GLY A 186 -4.99 -13.09 -12.67
N ILE A 187 -5.06 -12.07 -11.80
CA ILE A 187 -6.33 -11.41 -11.44
C ILE A 187 -6.90 -10.59 -12.61
N GLY A 188 -6.04 -10.16 -13.54
CA GLY A 188 -6.42 -9.36 -14.69
C GLY A 188 -5.83 -7.94 -14.70
N TYR A 189 -4.99 -7.58 -13.75
CA TYR A 189 -4.34 -6.27 -13.72
C TYR A 189 -3.29 -6.09 -14.81
N GLU A 190 -3.20 -4.89 -15.35
CA GLU A 190 -2.00 -4.37 -15.99
C GLU A 190 -1.13 -3.73 -14.90
N ILE A 191 0.10 -4.20 -14.73
CA ILE A 191 1.05 -3.60 -13.80
C ILE A 191 1.74 -2.44 -14.52
N LEU A 192 1.49 -1.22 -14.09
CA LEU A 192 2.06 -0.02 -14.71
C LEU A 192 3.45 0.29 -14.14
N GLU A 193 3.57 0.25 -12.81
CA GLU A 193 4.82 0.49 -12.11
C GLU A 193 4.89 -0.35 -10.85
N TYR A 194 6.09 -0.89 -10.54
CA TYR A 194 6.38 -1.57 -9.30
C TYR A 194 7.73 -1.12 -8.77
N ARG A 195 7.74 -0.38 -7.68
CA ARG A 195 8.96 0.11 -7.02
C ARG A 195 9.26 -0.73 -5.79
N GLY A 196 10.50 -1.20 -5.68
CA GLY A 196 11.04 -1.79 -4.47
C GLY A 196 11.95 -0.81 -3.75
N TYR A 197 11.81 -0.66 -2.43
CA TYR A 197 12.65 0.22 -1.62
C TYR A 197 13.52 -0.59 -0.68
N PHE A 198 14.80 -0.24 -0.59
CA PHE A 198 15.74 -0.82 0.35
C PHE A 198 16.01 0.16 1.48
N GLY A 199 16.03 -0.34 2.72
CA GLY A 199 16.25 0.45 3.91
C GLY A 199 14.99 0.70 4.72
N ASN A 200 15.19 1.03 5.99
CA ASN A 200 14.13 1.39 6.91
C ASN A 200 14.71 2.21 8.08
N THR A 201 13.85 2.80 8.88
CA THR A 201 14.22 3.64 10.03
C THR A 201 14.14 2.92 11.38
N TYR A 202 13.90 1.59 11.39
CA TYR A 202 13.71 0.83 12.65
C TYR A 202 14.94 0.83 13.53
N TYR A 203 16.15 0.87 12.93
CA TYR A 203 17.42 0.80 13.67
C TYR A 203 18.03 2.18 13.97
N CYS A 204 17.28 3.28 13.82
CA CYS A 204 17.82 4.64 13.94
C CYS A 204 18.47 4.94 15.31
N ARG A 205 18.02 4.26 16.38
CA ARG A 205 18.51 4.46 17.75
C ARG A 205 19.80 3.72 18.09
N ILE A 206 20.19 2.72 17.34
CA ILE A 206 21.41 1.94 17.58
C ILE A 206 22.42 2.27 16.47
N PRO A 207 23.37 3.19 16.70
CA PRO A 207 24.23 3.74 15.64
C PRO A 207 24.98 2.67 14.84
N ILE A 208 25.49 1.64 15.49
CA ILE A 208 26.24 0.56 14.83
C ILE A 208 25.32 -0.21 13.87
N ILE A 209 24.18 -0.68 14.36
CA ILE A 209 23.20 -1.45 13.56
C ILE A 209 22.65 -0.58 12.43
N ARG A 210 22.31 0.67 12.73
CA ARG A 210 21.87 1.65 11.72
C ARG A 210 22.88 1.81 10.59
N ASN A 211 24.17 1.98 10.91
CA ASN A 211 25.21 2.20 9.92
C ASN A 211 25.43 0.95 9.05
N LEU A 212 25.48 -0.24 9.66
CA LEU A 212 25.58 -1.51 8.94
C LEU A 212 24.37 -1.73 8.03
N HIS A 213 23.15 -1.53 8.55
CA HIS A 213 21.93 -1.65 7.79
C HIS A 213 21.86 -0.64 6.64
N THR A 214 22.32 0.61 6.86
CA THR A 214 22.38 1.63 5.82
C THR A 214 23.35 1.24 4.71
N ALA A 215 24.55 0.75 5.07
CA ALA A 215 25.55 0.28 4.11
C ALA A 215 25.01 -0.92 3.28
N TYR A 216 24.39 -1.89 3.94
CA TYR A 216 23.74 -3.02 3.29
C TYR A 216 22.61 -2.60 2.36
N SER A 217 21.74 -1.69 2.79
CA SER A 217 20.63 -1.19 1.98
C SER A 217 21.12 -0.39 0.75
N ARG A 218 22.23 0.36 0.89
CA ARG A 218 22.87 1.02 -0.26
C ARG A 218 23.46 0.00 -1.23
N TYR A 219 24.11 -1.04 -0.72
CA TYR A 219 24.60 -2.13 -1.57
C TYR A 219 23.45 -2.76 -2.37
N LEU A 220 22.32 -3.07 -1.71
CA LEU A 220 21.14 -3.64 -2.37
C LEU A 220 20.50 -2.67 -3.38
N SER A 221 20.59 -1.36 -3.19
CA SER A 221 20.07 -0.41 -4.18
C SER A 221 20.90 -0.39 -5.47
N LEU A 222 22.17 -0.80 -5.40
CA LEU A 222 23.08 -0.95 -6.55
C LEU A 222 23.02 -2.37 -7.16
N HIS A 223 22.70 -3.38 -6.34
CA HIS A 223 22.59 -4.80 -6.72
C HIS A 223 21.21 -5.33 -6.28
N PRO A 224 20.13 -4.90 -6.95
CA PRO A 224 18.78 -5.09 -6.43
C PRO A 224 18.35 -6.55 -6.49
N SER A 225 17.72 -6.99 -5.38
CA SER A 225 16.98 -8.24 -5.31
C SER A 225 15.52 -7.94 -5.00
N PRO A 226 14.57 -8.42 -5.82
CA PRO A 226 13.13 -8.21 -5.57
C PRO A 226 12.65 -8.85 -4.26
N TYR A 227 13.40 -9.82 -3.75
CA TYR A 227 13.07 -10.53 -2.51
C TYR A 227 13.53 -9.82 -1.24
N LEU A 228 14.45 -8.83 -1.34
CA LEU A 228 15.07 -8.19 -0.18
C LEU A 228 14.64 -6.72 0.00
N THR A 229 13.56 -6.34 -0.63
CA THR A 229 12.99 -4.99 -0.45
C THR A 229 12.42 -4.83 0.96
N SER A 230 12.47 -3.61 1.49
CA SER A 230 11.88 -3.26 2.80
C SER A 230 10.43 -2.77 2.65
N PHE A 231 10.17 -2.04 1.58
CA PHE A 231 8.85 -1.55 1.21
C PHE A 231 8.63 -1.72 -0.29
N ALA A 232 7.38 -1.71 -0.68
CA ALA A 232 6.99 -1.70 -2.07
C ALA A 232 5.90 -0.67 -2.34
N GLN A 233 5.94 -0.11 -3.53
CA GLN A 233 4.91 0.75 -4.07
C GLN A 233 4.51 0.24 -5.44
N ILE A 234 3.23 0.04 -5.67
CA ILE A 234 2.74 -0.54 -6.90
C ILE A 234 1.59 0.29 -7.48
N VAL A 235 1.59 0.44 -8.80
CA VAL A 235 0.50 1.04 -9.57
C VAL A 235 -0.05 -0.02 -10.51
N LEU A 236 -1.31 -0.37 -10.29
CA LEU A 236 -2.05 -1.38 -11.03
C LEU A 236 -3.18 -0.70 -11.81
N ARG A 237 -3.54 -1.23 -12.96
CA ARG A 237 -4.68 -0.76 -13.74
C ARG A 237 -5.62 -1.90 -14.09
N LYS A 238 -6.92 -1.68 -13.91
CA LYS A 238 -7.95 -2.51 -14.52
C LYS A 238 -8.01 -2.19 -16.01
N PRO A 239 -7.81 -3.14 -16.92
CA PRO A 239 -7.87 -2.88 -18.35
C PRO A 239 -9.18 -2.23 -18.80
N LYS A 240 -9.12 -1.39 -19.81
CA LYS A 240 -10.34 -0.89 -20.47
C LYS A 240 -11.00 -2.04 -21.25
N ILE A 241 -12.31 -2.11 -21.20
CA ILE A 241 -13.05 -3.05 -22.02
C ILE A 241 -12.86 -2.62 -23.49
N ASN A 242 -12.15 -3.44 -24.26
CA ASN A 242 -12.03 -3.21 -25.73
C ASN A 242 -13.38 -3.59 -26.36
N SER A 243 -14.10 -2.61 -26.90
CA SER A 243 -15.34 -2.80 -27.65
C SER A 243 -15.21 -3.63 -28.93
N LYS A 244 -14.01 -4.14 -29.22
CA LYS A 244 -13.74 -4.99 -30.42
C LYS A 244 -13.99 -6.47 -30.21
N ASN A 245 -14.31 -6.93 -28.99
CA ASN A 245 -14.56 -8.35 -28.68
C ASN A 245 -16.04 -8.68 -28.42
N ILE A 246 -16.95 -7.77 -28.77
CA ILE A 246 -18.39 -7.99 -28.72
C ILE A 246 -18.88 -8.03 -30.19
N SER A 247 -18.54 -9.09 -30.87
CA SER A 247 -19.13 -9.45 -32.16
C SER A 247 -19.24 -10.96 -32.27
#